data_6b1c309f5a290183baeef0d4ec361e71
#
_entry.id   6b1c309f5a290183baeef0d4ec361e71
#
_cell.length_a   1.000
_cell.length_b   1.000
_cell.length_c   1.000
_cell.angle_alpha   90.00
_cell.angle_beta   90.00
_cell.angle_gamma   90.00
#
_symmetry.space_group_name_H-M   'P 1'
#
loop_
_entity.id
_entity.type
_entity.pdbx_description
1 polymer ?
#
loop_
_entity_poly.entity_id
_entity_poly.type
_entity_poly.pdbx_seq_one_letter_code
_entity_poly.pdbx_strand_id
1 'polypeptide(L)'
;MKGTEISGMVLALWLLAAPVLAAVPEDFACRGVALGATATEDSLTEVFGRPLFNQERGVFGIRVKYYTFREDFVVGVTPKDGRVVDIVIRDHDYTGRDGVRYGATPYKITQVFGKVDRQFIDGATWYIYQNPEVPGERLMLEAEMPGATLLSWRITSLPLTEEEADVWWDEEWENQELGAAEMNEQGIDMSALKNREETTEDRRYPAPSTVRAKAAAS
;
A
#
# COMPACT_ATOMS: atom_id res chain seq x y z
N MET A 1 41.90 -64.15 10.36
CA MET A 1 40.88 -63.58 9.52
C MET A 1 40.61 -62.18 10.05
N LYS A 2 41.04 -61.15 9.34
CA LYS A 2 40.93 -59.75 9.75
C LYS A 2 39.72 -59.15 9.02
N GLY A 3 38.69 -58.77 9.79
CA GLY A 3 37.53 -58.02 9.26
C GLY A 3 37.86 -56.54 9.08
N THR A 4 37.68 -56.07 7.88
CA THR A 4 37.90 -54.66 7.50
C THR A 4 36.55 -53.94 7.71
N GLU A 5 36.47 -53.07 8.72
CA GLU A 5 35.33 -52.15 8.91
C GLU A 5 35.45 -50.98 7.92
N ILE A 6 34.51 -50.88 7.00
CA ILE A 6 34.34 -49.74 6.11
C ILE A 6 33.49 -48.71 6.84
N SER A 7 34.16 -47.68 7.37
CA SER A 7 33.52 -46.53 7.97
C SER A 7 32.92 -45.65 6.86
N GLY A 8 31.63 -45.71 6.67
CA GLY A 8 30.89 -44.90 5.72
C GLY A 8 30.79 -43.44 6.22
N MET A 9 31.59 -42.57 5.65
CA MET A 9 31.51 -41.11 5.87
C MET A 9 30.29 -40.54 5.14
N VAL A 10 29.21 -40.33 5.87
CA VAL A 10 28.04 -39.65 5.36
C VAL A 10 28.33 -38.16 5.27
N LEU A 11 28.60 -37.70 4.04
CA LEU A 11 28.76 -36.28 3.73
C LEU A 11 27.38 -35.63 3.77
N ALA A 12 27.02 -35.00 4.89
CA ALA A 12 25.80 -34.17 5.00
C ALA A 12 26.02 -32.92 4.15
N LEU A 13 25.45 -32.92 2.95
CA LEU A 13 25.38 -31.75 2.09
C LEU A 13 24.35 -30.76 2.70
N TRP A 14 24.85 -29.80 3.46
CA TRP A 14 24.03 -28.63 3.88
C TRP A 14 23.81 -27.79 2.64
N LEU A 15 22.64 -27.93 2.02
CA LEU A 15 22.11 -26.96 1.08
C LEU A 15 21.88 -25.67 1.87
N LEU A 16 22.84 -24.76 1.81
CA LEU A 16 22.65 -23.35 2.17
C LEU A 16 21.63 -22.78 1.18
N ALA A 17 20.34 -22.87 1.54
CA ALA A 17 19.33 -22.08 0.88
C ALA A 17 19.76 -20.61 1.10
N ALA A 18 20.27 -19.98 0.03
CA ALA A 18 20.48 -18.53 0.07
C ALA A 18 19.13 -17.90 0.44
N PRO A 19 19.08 -17.00 1.43
CA PRO A 19 17.83 -16.32 1.77
C PRO A 19 17.32 -15.68 0.48
N VAL A 20 16.11 -16.02 0.09
CA VAL A 20 15.40 -15.27 -0.95
C VAL A 20 15.24 -13.88 -0.36
N LEU A 21 15.99 -12.92 -0.88
CA LEU A 21 15.90 -11.53 -0.48
C LEU A 21 14.51 -11.06 -0.93
N ALA A 22 13.60 -10.97 0.01
CA ALA A 22 12.24 -10.46 -0.17
C ALA A 22 12.14 -9.10 0.54
N ALA A 23 11.09 -8.34 0.26
CA ALA A 23 10.74 -7.21 1.08
C ALA A 23 10.49 -7.69 2.53
N VAL A 24 10.88 -6.88 3.51
CA VAL A 24 10.72 -7.16 4.94
C VAL A 24 9.73 -6.16 5.54
N PRO A 25 9.10 -6.44 6.68
CA PRO A 25 8.08 -5.55 7.26
C PRO A 25 8.54 -4.09 7.41
N GLU A 26 9.80 -3.85 7.68
CA GLU A 26 10.38 -2.52 7.83
C GLU A 26 10.38 -1.70 6.54
N ASP A 27 10.31 -2.36 5.37
CA ASP A 27 10.23 -1.69 4.07
C ASP A 27 8.85 -1.05 3.82
N PHE A 28 7.84 -1.40 4.64
CA PHE A 28 6.48 -0.87 4.57
C PHE A 28 6.24 0.28 5.54
N ALA A 29 7.31 0.93 5.97
CA ALA A 29 7.30 2.12 6.81
C ALA A 29 8.28 3.17 6.29
N CYS A 30 8.00 4.44 6.57
CA CYS A 30 8.89 5.56 6.30
C CYS A 30 9.06 6.41 7.55
N ARG A 31 10.30 6.61 8.01
CA ARG A 31 10.63 7.39 9.20
C ARG A 31 9.80 6.98 10.45
N GLY A 32 9.48 5.68 10.58
CA GLY A 32 8.69 5.15 11.69
C GLY A 32 7.16 5.22 11.49
N VAL A 33 6.69 5.81 10.41
CA VAL A 33 5.27 5.78 10.01
C VAL A 33 5.05 4.57 9.12
N ALA A 34 4.30 3.57 9.62
CA ALA A 34 3.99 2.33 8.89
C ALA A 34 2.61 2.40 8.23
N LEU A 35 2.40 1.59 7.17
CA LEU A 35 1.06 1.32 6.66
C LEU A 35 0.18 0.71 7.77
N GLY A 36 -1.11 0.96 7.69
CA GLY A 36 -2.09 0.48 8.66
C GLY A 36 -2.07 1.19 10.02
N ALA A 37 -0.98 1.91 10.37
CA ALA A 37 -0.91 2.66 11.62
C ALA A 37 -1.89 3.85 11.61
N THR A 38 -2.46 4.16 12.76
CA THR A 38 -3.27 5.39 12.92
C THR A 38 -2.36 6.59 13.07
N ALA A 39 -2.56 7.61 12.24
CA ALA A 39 -1.81 8.86 12.26
C ALA A 39 -2.73 10.08 12.27
N THR A 40 -2.36 11.07 13.06
CA THR A 40 -3.00 12.38 13.08
C THR A 40 -2.09 13.41 12.38
N GLU A 41 -2.63 14.58 12.03
CA GLU A 41 -1.81 15.66 11.47
C GLU A 41 -0.67 16.05 12.42
N ASP A 42 -0.91 16.04 13.74
CA ASP A 42 0.12 16.36 14.74
C ASP A 42 1.23 15.30 14.76
N SER A 43 0.88 14.00 14.79
CA SER A 43 1.87 12.92 14.75
C SER A 43 2.70 12.91 13.47
N LEU A 44 2.07 13.18 12.33
CA LEU A 44 2.77 13.32 11.05
C LEU A 44 3.67 14.58 11.04
N THR A 45 3.23 15.66 11.67
CA THR A 45 4.02 16.90 11.79
C THR A 45 5.27 16.70 12.64
N GLU A 46 5.22 15.88 13.68
CA GLU A 46 6.39 15.52 14.49
C GLU A 46 7.46 14.79 13.66
N VAL A 47 7.05 13.95 12.71
CA VAL A 47 7.96 13.13 11.90
C VAL A 47 8.47 13.85 10.65
N PHE A 48 7.57 14.49 9.90
CA PHE A 48 7.85 15.06 8.58
C PHE A 48 7.92 16.60 8.57
N GLY A 49 7.66 17.24 9.72
CA GLY A 49 7.49 18.67 9.81
C GLY A 49 6.09 19.13 9.38
N ARG A 50 5.86 20.44 9.38
CA ARG A 50 4.55 21.00 9.06
C ARG A 50 4.18 20.73 7.60
N PRO A 51 2.96 20.21 7.31
CA PRO A 51 2.52 20.00 5.94
C PRO A 51 2.41 21.32 5.19
N LEU A 52 2.78 21.31 3.93
CA LEU A 52 2.65 22.45 3.01
C LEU A 52 1.17 22.66 2.66
N PHE A 53 0.47 21.56 2.41
CA PHE A 53 -0.97 21.54 2.17
C PHE A 53 -1.52 20.12 2.39
N ASN A 54 -2.86 20.03 2.50
CA ASN A 54 -3.57 18.76 2.47
C ASN A 54 -4.71 18.81 1.45
N GLN A 55 -5.11 17.65 0.93
CA GLN A 55 -6.22 17.51 0.00
C GLN A 55 -6.86 16.13 0.12
N GLU A 56 -8.15 16.04 -0.08
CA GLU A 56 -8.85 14.76 -0.21
C GLU A 56 -8.91 14.36 -1.69
N ARG A 57 -8.68 13.07 -1.96
CA ARG A 57 -8.80 12.47 -3.29
C ARG A 57 -9.53 11.14 -3.18
N GLY A 58 -10.27 10.79 -4.23
CA GLY A 58 -10.81 9.44 -4.42
C GLY A 58 -9.83 8.57 -5.20
N VAL A 59 -9.55 7.38 -4.69
CA VAL A 59 -8.80 6.32 -5.39
C VAL A 59 -9.73 5.13 -5.46
N PHE A 60 -10.24 4.80 -6.65
CA PHE A 60 -11.26 3.75 -6.84
C PHE A 60 -12.45 3.85 -5.87
N GLY A 61 -12.94 5.07 -5.61
CA GLY A 61 -14.03 5.33 -4.66
C GLY A 61 -13.60 5.47 -3.19
N ILE A 62 -12.40 5.01 -2.82
CA ILE A 62 -11.84 5.14 -1.48
C ILE A 62 -11.41 6.58 -1.27
N ARG A 63 -11.94 7.25 -0.24
CA ARG A 63 -11.52 8.61 0.11
C ARG A 63 -10.23 8.57 0.91
N VAL A 64 -9.23 9.32 0.46
CA VAL A 64 -7.92 9.44 1.11
C VAL A 64 -7.59 10.91 1.31
N LYS A 65 -7.21 11.29 2.52
CA LYS A 65 -6.70 12.63 2.83
C LYS A 65 -5.17 12.59 2.74
N TYR A 66 -4.61 13.29 1.79
CA TYR A 66 -3.18 13.39 1.55
C TYR A 66 -2.59 14.62 2.20
N TYR A 67 -1.52 14.44 2.97
CA TYR A 67 -0.68 15.49 3.52
C TYR A 67 0.62 15.54 2.72
N THR A 68 0.92 16.70 2.15
CA THR A 68 2.18 16.93 1.41
C THR A 68 3.14 17.71 2.29
N PHE A 69 4.31 17.16 2.49
CA PHE A 69 5.38 17.73 3.31
C PHE A 69 6.52 18.29 2.43
N ARG A 70 7.45 18.99 3.06
CA ARG A 70 8.71 19.34 2.42
C ARG A 70 9.51 18.06 2.12
N GLU A 71 10.54 18.19 1.30
CA GLU A 71 11.37 17.06 0.89
C GLU A 71 10.59 15.99 0.12
N ASP A 72 9.50 16.41 -0.53
CA ASP A 72 8.68 15.55 -1.41
C ASP A 72 8.15 14.26 -0.77
N PHE A 73 7.79 14.33 0.52
CA PHE A 73 7.02 13.29 1.19
C PHE A 73 5.52 13.57 1.09
N VAL A 74 4.76 12.54 0.76
CA VAL A 74 3.29 12.59 0.78
C VAL A 74 2.75 11.41 1.56
N VAL A 75 1.88 11.67 2.55
CA VAL A 75 1.24 10.63 3.35
C VAL A 75 -0.26 10.71 3.16
N GLY A 76 -0.87 9.60 2.75
CA GLY A 76 -2.31 9.43 2.60
C GLY A 76 -2.89 8.67 3.78
N VAL A 77 -3.94 9.22 4.37
CA VAL A 77 -4.67 8.59 5.47
C VAL A 77 -6.16 8.51 5.16
N THR A 78 -6.84 7.50 5.70
CA THR A 78 -8.30 7.42 5.64
C THR A 78 -8.91 8.55 6.47
N PRO A 79 -9.92 9.30 5.98
CA PRO A 79 -10.49 10.43 6.70
C PRO A 79 -11.24 10.03 7.99
N LYS A 80 -11.73 8.78 8.07
CA LYS A 80 -12.57 8.29 9.16
C LYS A 80 -11.77 7.96 10.42
N ASP A 81 -10.70 7.19 10.28
CA ASP A 81 -9.93 6.59 11.37
C ASP A 81 -8.45 7.02 11.37
N GLY A 82 -8.03 7.80 10.38
CA GLY A 82 -6.65 8.26 10.26
C GLY A 82 -5.64 7.17 9.92
N ARG A 83 -6.09 6.02 9.38
CA ARG A 83 -5.21 4.91 9.03
C ARG A 83 -4.34 5.27 7.82
N VAL A 84 -3.04 5.10 7.94
CA VAL A 84 -2.08 5.34 6.86
C VAL A 84 -2.26 4.27 5.78
N VAL A 85 -2.56 4.68 4.55
CA VAL A 85 -2.84 3.79 3.42
C VAL A 85 -1.92 4.01 2.23
N ASP A 86 -1.22 5.15 2.19
CA ASP A 86 -0.31 5.48 1.09
C ASP A 86 0.82 6.38 1.56
N ILE A 87 2.06 6.09 1.19
CA ILE A 87 3.23 6.91 1.46
C ILE A 87 4.02 7.03 0.16
N VAL A 88 4.18 8.25 -0.34
CA VAL A 88 4.98 8.53 -1.55
C VAL A 88 6.22 9.32 -1.16
N ILE A 89 7.38 8.85 -1.62
CA ILE A 89 8.68 9.45 -1.32
C ILE A 89 9.38 9.78 -2.64
N ARG A 90 9.56 11.07 -2.91
CA ARG A 90 10.31 11.59 -4.06
C ARG A 90 11.57 12.31 -3.63
N ASP A 91 11.85 12.31 -2.33
CA ASP A 91 13.05 12.91 -1.77
C ASP A 91 14.29 12.17 -2.28
N HIS A 92 15.17 12.90 -2.95
CA HIS A 92 16.42 12.37 -3.51
C HIS A 92 17.45 11.99 -2.43
N ASP A 93 17.33 12.54 -1.24
CA ASP A 93 18.21 12.27 -0.10
C ASP A 93 17.70 11.07 0.74
N TYR A 94 16.47 10.61 0.47
CA TYR A 94 15.94 9.44 1.17
C TYR A 94 16.75 8.20 0.82
N THR A 95 17.10 7.46 1.84
CA THR A 95 17.82 6.20 1.74
C THR A 95 17.03 5.09 2.41
N GLY A 96 16.61 4.11 1.63
CA GLY A 96 15.95 2.91 2.11
C GLY A 96 16.94 1.82 2.53
N ARG A 97 16.44 0.59 2.65
CA ARG A 97 17.22 -0.57 3.09
C ARG A 97 18.50 -0.73 2.28
N ASP A 98 19.57 -1.10 2.98
CA ASP A 98 20.90 -1.39 2.40
C ASP A 98 21.45 -0.31 1.46
N GLY A 99 21.05 0.94 1.69
CA GLY A 99 21.54 2.08 0.93
C GLY A 99 20.91 2.22 -0.47
N VAL A 100 19.74 1.63 -0.71
CA VAL A 100 18.97 1.91 -1.93
C VAL A 100 18.42 3.32 -1.83
N ARG A 101 18.67 4.15 -2.86
CA ARG A 101 18.30 5.56 -2.91
C ARG A 101 18.00 5.97 -4.35
N TYR A 102 17.53 7.20 -4.56
CA TYR A 102 17.35 7.80 -5.88
C TYR A 102 18.53 7.48 -6.82
N GLY A 103 18.23 7.08 -8.05
CA GLY A 103 19.23 6.68 -9.04
C GLY A 103 19.82 5.28 -8.84
N ALA A 104 19.35 4.51 -7.83
CA ALA A 104 19.81 3.13 -7.64
C ALA A 104 19.54 2.29 -8.91
N THR A 105 20.56 1.50 -9.30
CA THR A 105 20.49 0.67 -10.51
C THR A 105 19.58 -0.55 -10.31
N PRO A 106 19.04 -1.15 -11.40
CA PRO A 106 18.28 -2.40 -11.33
C PRO A 106 19.01 -3.51 -10.58
N TYR A 107 20.33 -3.58 -10.75
CA TYR A 107 21.17 -4.55 -10.05
C TYR A 107 21.11 -4.34 -8.53
N LYS A 108 21.26 -3.09 -8.06
CA LYS A 108 21.21 -2.77 -6.63
C LYS A 108 19.82 -3.06 -6.04
N ILE A 109 18.74 -2.68 -6.75
CA ILE A 109 17.36 -2.98 -6.36
C ILE A 109 17.15 -4.49 -6.22
N THR A 110 17.52 -5.26 -7.24
CA THR A 110 17.36 -6.72 -7.24
C THR A 110 18.23 -7.39 -6.16
N GLN A 111 19.41 -6.85 -5.87
CA GLN A 111 20.27 -7.36 -4.81
C GLN A 111 19.65 -7.21 -3.43
N VAL A 112 18.89 -6.14 -3.18
CA VAL A 112 18.30 -5.83 -1.87
C VAL A 112 16.91 -6.44 -1.70
N PHE A 113 16.05 -6.31 -2.71
CA PHE A 113 14.63 -6.69 -2.61
C PHE A 113 14.30 -7.99 -3.36
N GLY A 114 15.27 -8.57 -4.07
CA GLY A 114 15.01 -9.73 -4.93
C GLY A 114 14.57 -9.34 -6.34
N LYS A 115 14.48 -10.36 -7.20
CA LYS A 115 14.11 -10.17 -8.61
C LYS A 115 12.58 -10.23 -8.75
N VAL A 116 12.02 -9.19 -9.34
CA VAL A 116 10.62 -9.14 -9.79
C VAL A 116 10.53 -8.60 -11.20
N ASP A 117 9.47 -8.98 -11.92
CA ASP A 117 9.18 -8.38 -13.21
C ASP A 117 8.61 -6.97 -13.02
N ARG A 118 9.03 -6.07 -13.91
CA ARG A 118 8.52 -4.71 -13.90
C ARG A 118 7.11 -4.67 -14.48
N GLN A 119 6.25 -3.86 -13.88
CA GLN A 119 4.88 -3.64 -14.32
C GLN A 119 4.71 -2.19 -14.78
N PHE A 120 3.90 -1.99 -15.82
CA PHE A 120 3.56 -0.65 -16.30
C PHE A 120 2.15 -0.31 -15.81
N ILE A 121 2.04 0.68 -14.91
CA ILE A 121 0.80 1.09 -14.27
C ILE A 121 0.75 2.62 -14.28
N ASP A 122 -0.37 3.19 -14.72
CA ASP A 122 -0.64 4.64 -14.70
C ASP A 122 0.45 5.49 -15.39
N GLY A 123 1.02 4.97 -16.48
CA GLY A 123 2.04 5.68 -17.26
C GLY A 123 3.47 5.58 -16.71
N ALA A 124 3.68 4.87 -15.61
CA ALA A 124 4.99 4.64 -14.99
C ALA A 124 5.36 3.16 -14.94
N THR A 125 6.64 2.87 -14.86
CA THR A 125 7.17 1.51 -14.73
C THR A 125 7.59 1.28 -13.29
N TRP A 126 7.15 0.17 -12.71
CA TRP A 126 7.31 -0.15 -11.29
C TRP A 126 7.94 -1.52 -11.05
N TYR A 127 8.81 -1.62 -10.04
CA TYR A 127 9.11 -2.86 -9.35
C TYR A 127 8.15 -2.96 -8.17
N ILE A 128 7.36 -4.04 -8.07
CA ILE A 128 6.32 -4.20 -7.04
C ILE A 128 6.66 -5.39 -6.15
N TYR A 129 6.81 -5.13 -4.87
CA TYR A 129 7.09 -6.11 -3.83
C TYR A 129 5.90 -6.16 -2.87
N GLN A 130 5.39 -7.37 -2.61
CA GLN A 130 4.31 -7.58 -1.66
C GLN A 130 4.86 -7.70 -0.24
N ASN A 131 4.09 -7.23 0.74
CA ASN A 131 4.39 -7.50 2.13
C ASN A 131 4.11 -8.99 2.42
N PRO A 132 5.11 -9.77 2.89
CA PRO A 132 4.90 -11.19 3.16
C PRO A 132 4.00 -11.45 4.36
N GLU A 133 3.81 -10.48 5.27
CA GLU A 133 3.02 -10.62 6.49
C GLU A 133 1.61 -10.04 6.35
N VAL A 134 1.45 -9.00 5.52
CA VAL A 134 0.16 -8.31 5.36
C VAL A 134 -0.23 -8.28 3.87
N PRO A 135 -1.17 -9.13 3.46
CA PRO A 135 -1.69 -9.13 2.09
C PRO A 135 -2.23 -7.75 1.70
N GLY A 136 -2.01 -7.37 0.44
CA GLY A 136 -2.45 -6.08 -0.09
C GLY A 136 -1.50 -4.91 0.15
N GLU A 137 -0.58 -4.99 1.12
CA GLU A 137 0.46 -3.98 1.28
C GLU A 137 1.60 -4.18 0.27
N ARG A 138 2.04 -3.09 -0.34
CA ARG A 138 3.05 -3.11 -1.42
C ARG A 138 4.09 -2.02 -1.23
N LEU A 139 5.34 -2.40 -1.49
CA LEU A 139 6.43 -1.49 -1.78
C LEU A 139 6.58 -1.41 -3.29
N MET A 140 6.42 -0.23 -3.85
CA MET A 140 6.52 0.05 -5.28
C MET A 140 7.70 1.00 -5.51
N LEU A 141 8.62 0.59 -6.37
CA LEU A 141 9.79 1.37 -6.75
C LEU A 141 9.63 1.82 -8.20
N GLU A 142 9.43 3.12 -8.42
CA GLU A 142 9.31 3.70 -9.75
C GLU A 142 10.65 3.65 -10.49
N ALA A 143 10.63 3.16 -11.71
CA ALA A 143 11.80 3.03 -12.56
C ALA A 143 11.84 4.10 -13.64
N GLU A 144 12.86 4.92 -13.68
CA GLU A 144 13.12 5.88 -14.74
C GLU A 144 13.60 5.16 -16.00
N MET A 145 12.85 5.25 -17.07
CA MET A 145 13.23 4.62 -18.34
C MET A 145 14.10 5.54 -19.19
N PRO A 146 15.08 5.00 -19.97
CA PRO A 146 15.28 3.59 -20.28
C PRO A 146 16.19 2.82 -19.30
N GLY A 147 16.89 3.49 -18.40
CA GLY A 147 17.89 2.88 -17.51
C GLY A 147 17.32 2.02 -16.40
N ALA A 148 16.00 2.12 -16.14
CA ALA A 148 15.28 1.48 -15.04
C ALA A 148 15.89 1.78 -13.65
N THR A 149 16.52 2.96 -13.50
CA THR A 149 17.04 3.45 -12.23
C THR A 149 15.89 3.94 -11.34
N LEU A 150 16.08 3.87 -10.03
CA LEU A 150 15.07 4.28 -9.06
C LEU A 150 14.78 5.76 -9.13
N LEU A 151 13.51 6.11 -9.35
CA LEU A 151 13.02 7.49 -9.40
C LEU A 151 12.29 7.90 -8.13
N SER A 152 11.38 7.05 -7.65
CA SER A 152 10.58 7.31 -6.46
C SER A 152 10.17 6.02 -5.75
N TRP A 153 9.65 6.18 -4.53
CA TRP A 153 9.12 5.09 -3.71
C TRP A 153 7.64 5.33 -3.47
N ARG A 154 6.87 4.27 -3.46
CA ARG A 154 5.50 4.28 -2.98
C ARG A 154 5.27 3.07 -2.11
N ILE A 155 4.74 3.27 -0.92
CA ILE A 155 4.36 2.22 0.02
C ILE A 155 2.85 2.35 0.18
N THR A 156 2.09 1.34 -0.24
CA THR A 156 0.64 1.49 -0.35
C THR A 156 -0.12 0.21 -0.03
N SER A 157 -1.28 0.35 0.58
CA SER A 157 -2.32 -0.68 0.69
C SER A 157 -3.53 -0.38 -0.20
N LEU A 158 -3.48 0.72 -0.97
CA LEU A 158 -4.57 1.06 -1.88
C LEU A 158 -4.59 0.12 -3.09
N PRO A 159 -5.78 -0.19 -3.62
CA PRO A 159 -5.91 -1.00 -4.83
C PRO A 159 -5.23 -0.31 -6.01
N LEU A 160 -4.70 -1.11 -6.93
CA LEU A 160 -4.08 -0.66 -8.17
C LEU A 160 -5.00 -0.86 -9.38
N THR A 161 -6.07 -1.64 -9.23
CA THR A 161 -7.09 -1.92 -10.27
C THR A 161 -8.48 -1.84 -9.68
N GLU A 162 -9.50 -1.75 -10.55
CA GLU A 162 -10.91 -1.80 -10.12
C GLU A 162 -11.27 -3.13 -9.46
N GLU A 163 -10.74 -4.26 -9.99
CA GLU A 163 -10.97 -5.60 -9.41
C GLU A 163 -10.41 -5.73 -7.99
N GLU A 164 -9.25 -5.14 -7.72
CA GLU A 164 -8.70 -5.10 -6.37
C GLU A 164 -9.50 -4.17 -5.45
N ALA A 165 -10.09 -3.12 -5.99
CA ALA A 165 -10.94 -2.22 -5.22
C ALA A 165 -12.23 -2.89 -4.77
N ASP A 166 -12.82 -3.75 -5.58
CA ASP A 166 -14.01 -4.52 -5.22
C ASP A 166 -13.72 -5.42 -4.00
N VAL A 167 -12.56 -6.12 -4.01
CA VAL A 167 -12.13 -6.95 -2.87
C VAL A 167 -11.87 -6.09 -1.62
N TRP A 168 -11.24 -4.94 -1.79
CA TRP A 168 -10.96 -4.01 -0.68
C TRP A 168 -12.25 -3.51 -0.01
N TRP A 169 -13.30 -3.26 -0.80
CA TRP A 169 -14.61 -2.86 -0.28
C TRP A 169 -15.29 -4.00 0.50
N ASP A 170 -15.21 -5.24 0.02
CA ASP A 170 -15.81 -6.39 0.69
C ASP A 170 -15.16 -6.63 2.06
N GLU A 171 -13.84 -6.57 2.16
CA GLU A 171 -13.11 -6.68 3.43
C GLU A 171 -13.45 -5.54 4.41
N GLU A 172 -13.62 -4.31 3.93
CA GLU A 172 -14.00 -3.17 4.78
C GLU A 172 -15.43 -3.34 5.31
N TRP A 173 -16.36 -3.88 4.51
CA TRP A 173 -17.73 -4.18 4.93
C TRP A 173 -17.76 -5.30 5.99
N GLU A 174 -17.03 -6.39 5.79
CA GLU A 174 -16.92 -7.49 6.78
C GLU A 174 -16.36 -6.97 8.11
N ASN A 175 -15.32 -6.16 8.09
CA ASN A 175 -14.75 -5.57 9.30
C ASN A 175 -15.73 -4.62 10.01
N GLN A 176 -16.58 -3.90 9.27
CA GLN A 176 -17.62 -3.05 9.87
C GLN A 176 -18.74 -3.88 10.51
N GLU A 177 -19.16 -5.00 9.90
CA GLU A 177 -20.16 -5.90 10.47
C GLU A 177 -19.65 -6.59 11.74
N LEU A 178 -18.39 -7.06 11.74
CA LEU A 178 -17.76 -7.66 12.92
C LEU A 178 -17.62 -6.64 14.06
N GLY A 179 -17.21 -5.41 13.78
CA GLY A 179 -17.15 -4.34 14.78
C GLY A 179 -18.54 -3.95 15.32
N ALA A 180 -19.57 -4.01 14.49
CA ALA A 180 -20.95 -3.78 14.93
C ALA A 180 -21.47 -4.95 15.81
N ALA A 181 -21.09 -6.17 15.52
CA ALA A 181 -21.46 -7.35 16.33
C ALA A 181 -20.80 -7.32 17.71
N GLU A 182 -19.50 -6.96 17.80
CA GLU A 182 -18.79 -6.80 19.07
C GLU A 182 -19.41 -5.68 19.93
N MET A 183 -19.84 -4.56 19.31
CA MET A 183 -20.53 -3.49 20.02
C MET A 183 -21.91 -3.94 20.54
N ASN A 184 -22.58 -4.88 19.87
CA ASN A 184 -23.84 -5.44 20.33
C ASN A 184 -23.71 -6.31 21.59
N GLU A 185 -22.64 -7.08 21.71
CA GLU A 185 -22.35 -7.87 22.91
C GLU A 185 -22.07 -6.98 24.14
N GLN A 186 -21.66 -5.74 23.94
CA GLN A 186 -21.43 -4.75 24.99
C GLN A 186 -22.68 -3.96 25.39
N GLY A 187 -23.87 -4.29 24.86
CA GLY A 187 -25.16 -3.74 25.32
C GLY A 187 -25.54 -2.39 24.74
N ILE A 188 -25.10 -2.05 23.55
CA ILE A 188 -25.54 -0.84 22.84
C ILE A 188 -26.91 -1.08 22.21
N ASP A 189 -27.86 -0.21 22.54
CA ASP A 189 -29.24 -0.25 22.02
C ASP A 189 -29.30 -0.05 20.50
N MET A 190 -29.54 -1.13 19.76
CA MET A 190 -29.62 -1.13 18.28
C MET A 190 -30.91 -0.54 17.72
N SER A 191 -31.89 -0.18 18.57
CA SER A 191 -33.16 0.42 18.10
C SER A 191 -32.96 1.77 17.44
N ALA A 192 -31.88 2.49 17.78
CA ALA A 192 -31.52 3.76 17.17
C ALA A 192 -30.94 3.64 15.75
N LEU A 193 -30.36 2.49 15.38
CA LEU A 193 -29.80 2.24 14.06
C LEU A 193 -30.86 1.79 13.06
N LYS A 194 -31.87 1.04 13.51
CA LYS A 194 -32.97 0.58 12.66
C LYS A 194 -33.79 1.70 12.04
N ASN A 195 -33.91 2.83 12.75
CA ASN A 195 -34.61 4.04 12.24
C ASN A 195 -33.77 4.79 11.18
N ARG A 196 -32.52 4.44 10.94
CA ARG A 196 -31.64 5.09 9.95
C ARG A 196 -31.69 4.38 8.59
N GLU A 197 -32.00 3.09 8.55
CA GLU A 197 -32.13 2.33 7.31
C GLU A 197 -33.41 2.67 6.55
N GLU A 198 -34.52 2.98 7.25
CA GLU A 198 -35.78 3.36 6.61
C GLU A 198 -35.72 4.72 5.90
N THR A 199 -34.75 5.58 6.23
CA THR A 199 -34.59 6.91 5.60
C THR A 199 -33.64 6.91 4.40
N THR A 200 -32.96 5.80 4.07
CA THR A 200 -31.95 5.74 2.99
C THR A 200 -32.51 5.20 1.66
N GLU A 201 -33.72 4.65 1.64
CA GLU A 201 -34.31 4.09 0.41
C GLU A 201 -34.70 5.13 -0.66
N ASP A 202 -34.68 6.42 -0.37
CA ASP A 202 -35.16 7.46 -1.30
C ASP A 202 -34.06 8.35 -1.94
N ARG A 203 -32.80 7.96 -1.84
CA ARG A 203 -31.72 8.60 -2.61
C ARG A 203 -31.31 7.77 -3.81
N ARG A 204 -32.22 7.66 -4.79
CA ARG A 204 -31.83 7.23 -6.14
C ARG A 204 -30.90 8.28 -6.72
N TYR A 205 -29.66 7.90 -6.96
CA TYR A 205 -28.74 8.69 -7.77
C TYR A 205 -29.39 8.98 -9.12
N PRO A 206 -29.50 10.24 -9.56
CA PRO A 206 -29.96 10.55 -10.91
C PRO A 206 -28.96 9.91 -11.91
N ALA A 207 -29.47 9.11 -12.84
CA ALA A 207 -28.71 8.55 -13.92
C ALA A 207 -27.97 9.68 -14.68
N PRO A 208 -26.72 9.45 -15.17
CA PRO A 208 -25.98 10.45 -15.91
C PRO A 208 -26.78 10.84 -17.15
N SER A 209 -27.14 12.11 -17.27
CA SER A 209 -27.82 12.67 -18.43
C SER A 209 -26.87 12.61 -19.63
N THR A 210 -27.22 11.80 -20.62
CA THR A 210 -26.59 11.80 -21.96
C THR A 210 -26.78 13.18 -22.60
N VAL A 211 -25.74 14.01 -22.56
CA VAL A 211 -25.68 15.25 -23.34
C VAL A 211 -25.52 14.88 -24.80
N ARG A 212 -26.64 14.91 -25.52
CA ARG A 212 -26.70 14.73 -26.96
C ARG A 212 -26.11 15.97 -27.64
N ALA A 213 -24.90 15.84 -28.18
CA ALA A 213 -24.30 16.88 -29.01
C ALA A 213 -25.18 17.11 -30.24
N LYS A 214 -25.77 18.28 -30.34
CA LYS A 214 -26.52 18.75 -31.51
C LYS A 214 -25.52 19.36 -32.49
N ALA A 215 -25.16 18.59 -33.55
CA ALA A 215 -24.41 19.15 -34.67
C ALA A 215 -25.23 20.25 -35.33
N ALA A 216 -24.73 21.46 -35.37
CA ALA A 216 -25.24 22.56 -36.17
C ALA A 216 -24.65 22.40 -37.58
N ALA A 217 -25.50 22.12 -38.55
CA ALA A 217 -25.24 22.32 -39.97
C ALA A 217 -25.64 23.78 -40.29
N SER A 218 -24.72 24.56 -40.82
CA SER A 218 -24.90 25.59 -41.82
C SER A 218 -23.53 26.05 -42.29
#